data_9e59e071c0516f3059bc304c8c1acf9b
#
_entry.id   9e59e071c0516f3059bc304c8c1acf9b
#
_cell.length_a   1.000
_cell.length_b   1.000
_cell.length_c   1.000
_cell.angle_alpha   90.00
_cell.angle_beta   90.00
_cell.angle_gamma   90.00
#
_symmetry.space_group_name_H-M   'P 1'
#
loop_
_entity.id
_entity.type
_entity.pdbx_description
1 polymer ?
#
loop_
_entity_poly.entity_id
_entity_poly.type
_entity_poly.pdbx_seq_one_letter_code
_entity_poly.pdbx_strand_id
1 'polypeptide(L)'
;MCMTPKFQFDTSHIEWLHFVGSSRFAYEIDYSLAVLGAQPDIGALDMLMKWAPNAHCHYHRHLAATTTLVLEGEQHTYEPTGAGGANHKIRKAGDYAHSPAGDVHMERAGPQGLLVFFGFQTADGRLFETLDKDRNVLATATVEDWAAGRIKASR
;
A
#
# COMPACT_ATOMS: atom_id res chain seq x y z
N MET A 1 -38.54 11.78 3.50
CA MET A 1 -37.39 11.25 2.75
C MET A 1 -36.55 10.38 3.70
N CYS A 2 -36.42 9.11 3.40
CA CYS A 2 -35.50 8.25 4.13
C CYS A 2 -34.07 8.60 3.65
N MET A 3 -33.29 9.23 4.50
CA MET A 3 -31.89 9.50 4.17
C MET A 3 -31.13 8.17 4.27
N THR A 4 -30.57 7.72 3.15
CA THR A 4 -29.66 6.58 3.15
C THR A 4 -28.42 6.95 4.00
N PRO A 5 -28.07 6.16 5.03
CA PRO A 5 -26.91 6.48 5.83
C PRO A 5 -25.64 6.47 4.95
N LYS A 6 -24.84 7.52 5.08
CA LYS A 6 -23.54 7.61 4.44
C LYS A 6 -22.51 6.98 5.39
N PHE A 7 -21.99 5.82 5.02
CA PHE A 7 -20.93 5.20 5.80
C PHE A 7 -19.61 5.92 5.53
N GLN A 8 -18.87 6.18 6.60
CA GLN A 8 -17.48 6.63 6.56
C GLN A 8 -16.69 5.78 7.53
N PHE A 9 -15.46 5.46 7.15
CA PHE A 9 -14.53 4.81 8.07
C PHE A 9 -14.04 5.82 9.10
N ASP A 10 -14.32 5.57 10.38
CA ASP A 10 -13.74 6.34 11.46
C ASP A 10 -12.35 5.79 11.78
N THR A 11 -11.34 6.55 11.43
CA THR A 11 -9.93 6.22 11.67
C THR A 11 -9.31 7.03 12.80
N SER A 12 -10.12 7.76 13.59
CA SER A 12 -9.64 8.66 14.63
C SER A 12 -8.92 7.94 15.78
N HIS A 13 -9.23 6.66 15.99
CA HIS A 13 -8.62 5.80 17.01
C HIS A 13 -7.44 4.98 16.53
N ILE A 14 -7.05 5.13 15.26
CA ILE A 14 -5.96 4.38 14.64
C ILE A 14 -4.65 5.15 14.78
N GLU A 15 -3.61 4.48 15.26
CA GLU A 15 -2.27 5.03 15.27
C GLU A 15 -1.62 4.86 13.90
N TRP A 16 -1.34 5.98 13.25
CA TRP A 16 -0.78 6.02 11.92
C TRP A 16 0.73 6.29 11.94
N LEU A 17 1.47 5.54 11.14
CA LEU A 17 2.86 5.83 10.81
C LEU A 17 2.88 6.62 9.50
N HIS A 18 3.43 7.83 9.53
CA HIS A 18 3.46 8.73 8.38
C HIS A 18 4.81 8.65 7.65
N PHE A 19 4.74 8.55 6.34
CA PHE A 19 5.89 8.47 5.45
C PHE A 19 5.82 9.56 4.40
N VAL A 20 6.95 10.24 4.23
CA VAL A 20 7.16 11.23 3.17
C VAL A 20 8.39 10.84 2.36
N GLY A 21 8.41 11.26 1.11
CA GLY A 21 9.54 11.02 0.23
C GLY A 21 10.69 12.00 0.48
N SER A 22 11.70 11.84 -0.32
CA SER A 22 12.88 12.69 -0.35
C SER A 22 13.22 13.08 -1.79
N SER A 23 14.28 13.85 -1.99
CA SER A 23 14.79 14.22 -3.32
C SER A 23 15.27 13.01 -4.18
N ARG A 24 15.30 11.80 -3.60
CA ARG A 24 15.59 10.56 -4.35
C ARG A 24 14.46 10.11 -5.27
N PHE A 25 13.25 10.68 -5.08
CA PHE A 25 12.07 10.29 -5.83
C PHE A 25 11.65 11.43 -6.76
N ALA A 26 11.17 11.06 -7.93
CA ALA A 26 10.74 12.01 -8.96
C ALA A 26 9.28 12.48 -8.77
N TYR A 27 8.62 12.07 -7.69
CA TYR A 27 7.21 12.33 -7.42
C TYR A 27 6.98 12.50 -5.91
N GLU A 28 5.87 13.13 -5.57
CA GLU A 28 5.48 13.36 -4.18
C GLU A 28 5.05 12.05 -3.53
N ILE A 29 5.71 11.70 -2.43
CA ILE A 29 5.36 10.56 -1.57
C ILE A 29 4.78 11.11 -0.28
N ASP A 30 3.52 10.80 -0.02
CA ASP A 30 2.82 11.16 1.21
C ASP A 30 1.74 10.14 1.50
N TYR A 31 2.05 9.23 2.39
CA TYR A 31 1.10 8.21 2.84
C TYR A 31 1.32 7.85 4.30
N SER A 32 0.31 7.24 4.89
CA SER A 32 0.39 6.69 6.24
C SER A 32 -0.09 5.25 6.22
N LEU A 33 0.46 4.43 7.10
CA LEU A 33 0.03 3.06 7.28
C LEU A 33 -0.22 2.74 8.76
N ALA A 34 -1.10 1.77 8.99
CA ALA A 34 -1.36 1.21 10.30
C ALA A 34 -1.50 -0.31 10.19
N VAL A 35 -0.71 -1.04 10.96
CA VAL A 35 -0.84 -2.49 11.08
C VAL A 35 -2.05 -2.79 11.97
N LEU A 36 -3.04 -3.50 11.44
CA LEU A 36 -4.22 -3.93 12.17
C LEU A 36 -4.00 -5.22 12.92
N GLY A 37 -3.21 -6.13 12.32
CA GLY A 37 -2.87 -7.41 12.89
C GLY A 37 -1.71 -8.06 12.14
N ALA A 38 -0.88 -8.80 12.88
CA ALA A 38 0.22 -9.57 12.30
C ALA A 38 0.30 -10.92 13.00
N GLN A 39 0.42 -11.97 12.20
CA GLN A 39 0.49 -13.35 12.66
C GLN A 39 1.67 -14.04 11.95
N PRO A 40 2.91 -13.87 12.48
CA PRO A 40 4.11 -14.41 11.85
C PRO A 40 4.06 -15.94 11.66
N ASP A 41 3.44 -16.65 12.59
CA ASP A 41 3.36 -18.12 12.56
C ASP A 41 2.63 -18.67 11.33
N ILE A 42 1.71 -17.89 10.77
CA ILE A 42 0.96 -18.26 9.56
C ILE A 42 1.26 -17.34 8.37
N GLY A 43 2.21 -16.43 8.51
CA GLY A 43 2.60 -15.52 7.45
C GLY A 43 1.54 -14.51 7.05
N ALA A 44 0.68 -14.07 7.97
CA ALA A 44 -0.41 -13.14 7.70
C ALA A 44 -0.14 -11.75 8.29
N LEU A 45 -0.51 -10.72 7.54
CA LEU A 45 -0.51 -9.33 8.01
C LEU A 45 -1.63 -8.56 7.35
N ASP A 46 -2.38 -7.83 8.18
CA ASP A 46 -3.45 -6.93 7.74
C ASP A 46 -3.09 -5.49 8.09
N MET A 47 -3.29 -4.58 7.14
CA MET A 47 -3.01 -3.16 7.37
C MET A 47 -4.01 -2.26 6.65
N LEU A 48 -4.10 -1.02 7.15
CA LEU A 48 -4.69 0.09 6.42
C LEU A 48 -3.59 1.01 5.89
N MET A 49 -3.82 1.55 4.72
CA MET A 49 -3.02 2.64 4.18
C MET A 49 -3.90 3.78 3.71
N LYS A 50 -3.44 5.01 3.93
CA LYS A 50 -4.07 6.21 3.39
C LYS A 50 -3.03 7.10 2.71
N TRP A 51 -3.45 7.75 1.63
CA TRP A 51 -2.62 8.69 0.88
C TRP A 51 -3.27 10.07 0.84
N ALA A 52 -2.43 11.10 0.90
CA ALA A 52 -2.85 12.44 0.57
C ALA A 52 -3.35 12.53 -0.89
N PRO A 53 -4.19 13.53 -1.23
CA PRO A 53 -4.64 13.72 -2.61
C PRO A 53 -3.48 13.77 -3.60
N ASN A 54 -3.58 12.97 -4.68
CA ASN A 54 -2.59 12.83 -5.75
C ASN A 54 -1.19 12.34 -5.34
N ALA A 55 -0.97 11.99 -4.08
CA ALA A 55 0.31 11.50 -3.59
C ALA A 55 0.55 10.05 -4.00
N HIS A 56 1.83 9.67 -4.05
CA HIS A 56 2.30 8.34 -4.44
C HIS A 56 2.86 7.59 -3.24
N CYS A 57 2.97 6.26 -3.37
CA CYS A 57 3.86 5.46 -2.55
C CYS A 57 5.19 5.22 -3.28
N HIS A 58 6.11 4.54 -2.63
CA HIS A 58 7.33 4.05 -3.26
C HIS A 58 7.02 2.97 -4.30
N TYR A 59 7.86 2.85 -5.35
CA TYR A 59 7.90 1.65 -6.14
C TYR A 59 8.19 0.45 -5.24
N HIS A 60 7.46 -0.62 -5.42
CA HIS A 60 7.64 -1.82 -4.60
C HIS A 60 7.34 -3.08 -5.40
N ARG A 61 7.93 -4.18 -4.94
CA ARG A 61 7.64 -5.52 -5.44
C ARG A 61 6.94 -6.30 -4.33
N HIS A 62 5.78 -6.86 -4.61
CA HIS A 62 5.10 -7.76 -3.71
C HIS A 62 5.79 -9.12 -3.68
N LEU A 63 6.18 -9.57 -2.48
CA LEU A 63 6.74 -10.91 -2.24
C LEU A 63 5.69 -11.83 -1.61
N ALA A 64 4.58 -11.27 -1.16
CA ALA A 64 3.42 -11.96 -0.60
C ALA A 64 2.21 -11.83 -1.52
N ALA A 65 1.32 -12.80 -1.49
CA ALA A 65 -0.01 -12.65 -2.07
C ALA A 65 -0.75 -11.53 -1.34
N THR A 66 -1.43 -10.66 -2.08
CA THR A 66 -2.02 -9.45 -1.54
C THR A 66 -3.50 -9.33 -1.90
N THR A 67 -4.33 -9.19 -0.89
CA THR A 67 -5.73 -8.79 -1.02
C THR A 67 -5.85 -7.28 -0.87
N THR A 68 -6.57 -6.64 -1.77
CA THR A 68 -6.79 -5.19 -1.78
C THR A 68 -8.28 -4.91 -1.75
N LEU A 69 -8.72 -4.05 -0.85
CA LEU A 69 -10.09 -3.52 -0.82
C LEU A 69 -10.01 -2.00 -0.66
N VAL A 70 -10.45 -1.28 -1.69
CA VAL A 70 -10.54 0.18 -1.64
C VAL A 70 -11.72 0.58 -0.76
N LEU A 71 -11.47 1.33 0.29
CA LEU A 71 -12.49 1.77 1.25
C LEU A 71 -13.02 3.15 0.92
N GLU A 72 -12.15 4.08 0.54
CA GLU A 72 -12.49 5.45 0.15
C GLU A 72 -11.53 5.97 -0.93
N GLY A 73 -12.04 6.82 -1.80
CA GLY A 73 -11.24 7.47 -2.85
C GLY A 73 -10.96 6.60 -4.06
N GLU A 74 -9.84 6.87 -4.71
CA GLU A 74 -9.41 6.16 -5.92
C GLU A 74 -7.96 5.69 -5.79
N GLN A 75 -7.73 4.41 -6.10
CA GLN A 75 -6.40 3.81 -6.21
C GLN A 75 -6.00 3.73 -7.69
N HIS A 76 -4.93 4.41 -8.03
CA HIS A 76 -4.27 4.32 -9.33
C HIS A 76 -3.03 3.45 -9.19
N THR A 77 -2.95 2.35 -9.92
CA THR A 77 -1.82 1.43 -9.92
C THR A 77 -1.10 1.51 -11.26
N TYR A 78 0.21 1.65 -11.22
CA TYR A 78 1.08 1.72 -12.40
C TYR A 78 2.03 0.53 -12.39
N GLU A 79 1.83 -0.42 -13.30
CA GLU A 79 2.67 -1.60 -13.49
C GLU A 79 3.60 -1.36 -14.68
N PRO A 80 4.94 -1.34 -14.49
CA PRO A 80 5.86 -1.12 -15.60
C PRO A 80 5.74 -2.21 -16.67
N THR A 81 5.75 -1.81 -17.93
CA THR A 81 5.83 -2.73 -19.07
C THR A 81 7.26 -2.80 -19.60
N GLY A 82 7.63 -3.89 -20.30
CA GLY A 82 8.95 -4.06 -20.90
C GLY A 82 9.32 -3.03 -21.98
N ALA A 83 8.35 -2.22 -22.45
CA ALA A 83 8.52 -1.22 -23.50
C ALA A 83 8.69 0.22 -22.99
N GLY A 84 8.99 0.41 -21.70
CA GLY A 84 9.17 1.73 -21.07
C GLY A 84 7.88 2.47 -20.71
N GLY A 85 6.71 1.85 -20.93
CA GLY A 85 5.39 2.33 -20.49
C GLY A 85 4.97 1.71 -19.17
N ALA A 86 3.71 1.94 -18.79
CA ALA A 86 3.09 1.31 -17.65
C ALA A 86 1.62 0.98 -17.93
N ASN A 87 1.16 -0.16 -17.43
CA ASN A 87 -0.27 -0.45 -17.35
C ASN A 87 -0.86 0.36 -16.19
N HIS A 88 -1.85 1.16 -16.50
CA HIS A 88 -2.56 1.98 -15.52
C HIS A 88 -3.93 1.37 -15.22
N LYS A 89 -4.16 1.06 -13.96
CA LYS A 89 -5.45 0.57 -13.46
C LYS A 89 -6.00 1.53 -12.44
N ILE A 90 -7.31 1.69 -12.43
CA ILE A 90 -8.03 2.52 -11.45
C ILE A 90 -9.02 1.64 -10.71
N ARG A 91 -8.97 1.67 -9.38
CA ARG A 91 -9.96 1.05 -8.50
C ARG A 91 -10.62 2.13 -7.66
N LYS A 92 -11.90 2.01 -7.46
CA LYS A 92 -12.74 2.92 -6.68
C LYS A 92 -13.22 2.25 -5.40
N ALA A 93 -13.77 3.04 -4.50
CA ALA A 93 -14.34 2.53 -3.26
C ALA A 93 -15.31 1.36 -3.51
N GLY A 94 -15.08 0.24 -2.82
CA GLY A 94 -15.78 -1.02 -2.98
C GLY A 94 -15.10 -2.01 -3.92
N ASP A 95 -14.12 -1.60 -4.72
CA ASP A 95 -13.39 -2.50 -5.61
C ASP A 95 -12.44 -3.40 -4.82
N TYR A 96 -12.47 -4.67 -5.19
CA TYR A 96 -11.66 -5.73 -4.61
C TYR A 96 -10.69 -6.30 -5.65
N ALA A 97 -9.49 -6.62 -5.21
CA ALA A 97 -8.49 -7.34 -6.02
C ALA A 97 -7.70 -8.32 -5.16
N HIS A 98 -7.25 -9.38 -5.79
CA HIS A 98 -6.28 -10.31 -5.24
C HIS A 98 -5.17 -10.51 -6.25
N SER A 99 -3.92 -10.31 -5.81
CA SER A 99 -2.73 -10.43 -6.66
C SER A 99 -1.79 -11.47 -6.07
N PRO A 100 -1.22 -12.37 -6.90
CA PRO A 100 -0.18 -13.27 -6.45
C PRO A 100 1.11 -12.49 -6.15
N ALA A 101 2.06 -13.14 -5.50
CA ALA A 101 3.39 -12.59 -5.31
C ALA A 101 4.10 -12.35 -6.67
N GLY A 102 4.97 -11.35 -6.71
CA GLY A 102 5.81 -11.01 -7.85
C GLY A 102 5.49 -9.70 -8.56
N ASP A 103 4.34 -9.09 -8.29
CA ASP A 103 3.95 -7.83 -8.90
C ASP A 103 4.89 -6.68 -8.49
N VAL A 104 5.35 -5.92 -9.48
CA VAL A 104 6.07 -4.66 -9.29
C VAL A 104 5.17 -3.53 -9.73
N HIS A 105 4.88 -2.60 -8.85
CA HIS A 105 4.06 -1.44 -9.17
C HIS A 105 4.31 -0.24 -8.25
N MET A 106 3.69 0.86 -8.60
CA MET A 106 3.55 2.05 -7.78
C MET A 106 2.08 2.43 -7.72
N GLU A 107 1.66 2.95 -6.60
CA GLU A 107 0.28 3.42 -6.38
C GLU A 107 0.26 4.93 -6.20
N ARG A 108 -0.81 5.54 -6.67
CA ARG A 108 -1.13 6.95 -6.47
C ARG A 108 -2.59 7.09 -6.05
N ALA A 109 -2.85 8.00 -5.14
CA ALA A 109 -4.22 8.39 -4.81
C ALA A 109 -4.82 9.25 -5.91
N GLY A 110 -6.12 9.18 -6.06
CA GLY A 110 -6.90 10.15 -6.83
C GLY A 110 -6.95 11.53 -6.15
N PRO A 111 -7.69 12.49 -6.74
CA PRO A 111 -7.71 13.89 -6.28
C PRO A 111 -8.35 14.10 -4.91
N GLN A 112 -9.06 13.12 -4.39
CA GLN A 112 -9.68 13.16 -3.05
C GLN A 112 -8.95 12.33 -2.00
N GLY A 113 -7.76 11.82 -2.34
CA GLY A 113 -7.03 10.89 -1.48
C GLY A 113 -7.47 9.44 -1.67
N LEU A 114 -7.03 8.59 -0.76
CA LEU A 114 -7.26 7.15 -0.84
C LEU A 114 -7.17 6.53 0.55
N LEU A 115 -8.09 5.61 0.85
CA LEU A 115 -8.01 4.71 1.99
C LEU A 115 -8.22 3.28 1.50
N VAL A 116 -7.27 2.40 1.82
CA VAL A 116 -7.24 1.00 1.37
C VAL A 116 -6.96 0.06 2.52
N PHE A 117 -7.64 -1.07 2.52
CA PHE A 117 -7.26 -2.25 3.30
C PHE A 117 -6.40 -3.18 2.44
N PHE A 118 -5.28 -3.63 3.03
CA PHE A 118 -4.43 -4.67 2.46
C PHE A 118 -4.32 -5.85 3.42
N GLY A 119 -4.53 -7.06 2.89
CA GLY A 119 -4.23 -8.30 3.56
C GLY A 119 -3.10 -9.03 2.84
N PHE A 120 -2.07 -9.44 3.56
CA PHE A 120 -0.92 -10.16 3.02
C PHE A 120 -0.88 -11.60 3.52
N GLN A 121 -0.52 -12.50 2.61
CA GLN A 121 -0.22 -13.88 2.92
C GLN A 121 1.12 -14.25 2.30
N THR A 122 2.10 -14.54 3.13
CA THR A 122 3.46 -14.88 2.71
C THR A 122 3.82 -16.31 3.08
N ALA A 123 4.62 -16.95 2.21
CA ALA A 123 5.13 -18.30 2.45
C ALA A 123 6.48 -18.32 3.20
N ASP A 124 7.26 -17.22 3.11
CA ASP A 124 8.64 -17.15 3.63
C ASP A 124 8.87 -16.00 4.61
N GLY A 125 7.80 -15.33 5.02
CA GLY A 125 7.85 -14.20 5.97
C GLY A 125 8.09 -12.84 5.32
N ARG A 126 8.46 -12.76 4.04
CA ARG A 126 8.70 -11.50 3.34
C ARG A 126 7.41 -10.96 2.73
N LEU A 127 7.17 -9.66 2.92
CA LEU A 127 5.96 -8.99 2.44
C LEU A 127 6.18 -8.31 1.10
N PHE A 128 7.10 -7.37 1.06
CA PHE A 128 7.45 -6.62 -0.14
C PHE A 128 8.84 -5.98 -0.02
N GLU A 129 9.38 -5.59 -1.15
CA GLU A 129 10.60 -4.80 -1.29
C GLU A 129 10.26 -3.39 -1.74
N THR A 130 10.77 -2.39 -1.03
CA THR A 130 10.73 -0.99 -1.48
C THR A 130 11.87 -0.75 -2.46
N LEU A 131 11.57 -0.11 -3.58
CA LEU A 131 12.51 0.10 -4.68
C LEU A 131 12.77 1.59 -4.90
N ASP A 132 13.98 1.93 -5.34
CA ASP A 132 14.28 3.27 -5.85
C ASP A 132 13.78 3.45 -7.30
N LYS A 133 14.05 4.63 -7.87
CA LYS A 133 13.70 4.94 -9.26
C LYS A 133 14.36 4.02 -10.30
N ASP A 134 15.50 3.45 -9.97
CA ASP A 134 16.28 2.54 -10.82
C ASP A 134 15.97 1.06 -10.50
N ARG A 135 14.98 0.83 -9.62
CA ARG A 135 14.50 -0.48 -9.16
C ARG A 135 15.49 -1.25 -8.28
N ASN A 136 16.43 -0.57 -7.68
CA ASN A 136 17.27 -1.18 -6.64
C ASN A 136 16.47 -1.33 -5.35
N VAL A 137 16.70 -2.44 -4.64
CA VAL A 137 16.04 -2.70 -3.36
C VAL A 137 16.60 -1.77 -2.28
N LEU A 138 15.74 -0.97 -1.69
CA LEU A 138 16.07 -0.09 -0.56
C LEU A 138 15.83 -0.76 0.79
N ALA A 139 14.76 -1.53 0.89
CA ALA A 139 14.37 -2.24 2.11
C ALA A 139 13.48 -3.43 1.77
N THR A 140 13.53 -4.46 2.61
CA THR A 140 12.62 -5.60 2.57
C THR A 140 11.79 -5.61 3.84
N ALA A 141 10.45 -5.60 3.70
CA ALA A 141 9.53 -5.71 4.81
C ALA A 141 9.25 -7.18 5.12
N THR A 142 9.22 -7.54 6.39
CA THR A 142 8.86 -8.88 6.86
C THR A 142 7.72 -8.83 7.87
N VAL A 143 6.93 -9.90 7.95
CA VAL A 143 5.85 -10.01 8.94
C VAL A 143 6.41 -9.91 10.35
N GLU A 144 7.55 -10.56 10.62
CA GLU A 144 8.20 -10.56 11.93
C GLU A 144 8.61 -9.15 12.37
N ASP A 145 9.27 -8.40 11.49
CA ASP A 145 9.68 -7.03 11.78
C ASP A 145 8.47 -6.12 12.05
N TRP A 146 7.44 -6.25 11.25
CA TRP A 146 6.25 -5.41 11.38
C TRP A 146 5.40 -5.79 12.59
N ALA A 147 5.32 -7.07 12.93
CA ALA A 147 4.69 -7.53 14.18
C ALA A 147 5.39 -6.98 15.42
N ALA A 148 6.71 -6.80 15.34
CA ALA A 148 7.53 -6.23 16.42
C ALA A 148 7.62 -4.69 16.39
N GLY A 149 6.90 -4.03 15.47
CA GLY A 149 6.92 -2.57 15.32
C GLY A 149 8.18 -2.02 14.65
N ARG A 150 9.03 -2.86 14.07
CA ARG A 150 10.24 -2.45 13.35
C ARG A 150 9.91 -2.09 11.90
N ILE A 151 9.13 -1.04 11.72
CA ILE A 151 8.76 -0.53 10.39
C ILE A 151 9.69 0.61 10.05
N LYS A 152 10.55 0.41 9.06
CA LYS A 152 11.50 1.42 8.62
C LYS A 152 10.87 2.27 7.53
N ALA A 153 10.86 3.59 7.74
CA ALA A 153 10.67 4.53 6.66
C ALA A 153 11.93 4.50 5.77
N SER A 154 11.76 4.32 4.48
CA SER A 154 12.85 4.59 3.53
C SER A 154 13.09 6.10 3.51
N ARG A 155 14.19 6.55 4.06
CA ARG A 155 14.62 7.94 4.02
C ARG A 155 15.43 8.21 2.76
#